data_60daa272339e4f5e7baaaceec8bda5a3
#
_entry.id   60daa272339e4f5e7baaaceec8bda5a3
#
_cell.length_a   1.000
_cell.length_b   1.000
_cell.length_c   1.000
_cell.angle_alpha   90.00
_cell.angle_beta   90.00
_cell.angle_gamma   90.00
#
_symmetry.space_group_name_H-M   'P 1'
#
loop_
_entity.id
_entity.type
_entity.pdbx_description
1 polymer ?
#
loop_
_entity_poly.entity_id
_entity_poly.type
_entity_poly.pdbx_seq_one_letter_code
_entity_poly.pdbx_strand_id
1 'polypeptide(L)'
;FSVALDKPRTKILLMSGGSGITPMLSMARYCIDLSLNVDLIFIHHAQSSKDLIAKDELEYYQLHKSNFQKHFICDVADSDWQGPSGFLNHEMLKELVPDFVDREIYCCGPEPYMINAKKILESNGFDMSSYHQESFDIESSTAQKNMAINHELPKHEVPAEEIN
;
A
#
# COMPACT_ATOMS: atom_id res chain seq x y z
N PHE A 1 -7.80 1.08 3.23
CA PHE A 1 -7.64 -0.31 3.72
C PHE A 1 -8.26 -0.50 5.10
N SER A 2 -8.87 -1.65 5.33
CA SER A 2 -9.38 -2.08 6.63
C SER A 2 -8.66 -3.37 7.04
N VAL A 3 -8.11 -3.40 8.23
CA VAL A 3 -7.43 -4.60 8.75
C VAL A 3 -8.47 -5.50 9.42
N ALA A 4 -8.63 -6.73 8.92
CA ALA A 4 -9.48 -7.73 9.57
C ALA A 4 -8.73 -8.33 10.77
N LEU A 5 -9.19 -8.06 11.98
CA LEU A 5 -8.53 -8.47 13.23
C LEU A 5 -9.16 -9.73 13.88
N ASP A 6 -9.94 -10.49 13.12
CA ASP A 6 -10.76 -11.59 13.66
C ASP A 6 -9.99 -12.87 13.99
N LYS A 7 -8.67 -12.90 13.79
CA LYS A 7 -7.82 -14.06 14.07
C LYS A 7 -6.95 -13.82 15.31
N PRO A 8 -6.61 -14.87 16.08
CA PRO A 8 -5.88 -14.73 17.34
C PRO A 8 -4.50 -14.06 17.20
N ARG A 9 -3.85 -14.17 16.05
CA ARG A 9 -2.67 -13.41 15.64
C ARG A 9 -2.68 -13.25 14.13
N THR A 10 -3.04 -12.08 13.68
CA THR A 10 -3.07 -11.77 12.24
C THR A 10 -1.64 -11.53 11.74
N LYS A 11 -1.26 -12.22 10.67
CA LYS A 11 0.00 -11.99 9.96
C LYS A 11 -0.24 -11.06 8.80
N ILE A 12 0.48 -9.95 8.73
CA ILE A 12 0.32 -8.91 7.71
C ILE A 12 1.65 -8.68 7.00
N LEU A 13 1.60 -8.57 5.69
CA LEU A 13 2.69 -8.06 4.86
C LEU A 13 2.25 -6.77 4.19
N LEU A 14 2.95 -5.69 4.47
CA LEU A 14 2.79 -4.40 3.79
C LEU A 14 3.87 -4.25 2.73
N MET A 15 3.47 -4.03 1.49
CA MET A 15 4.37 -3.87 0.34
C MET A 15 4.18 -2.50 -0.27
N SER A 16 5.25 -1.71 -0.36
CA SER A 16 5.18 -0.36 -0.93
C SER A 16 6.29 -0.08 -1.93
N GLY A 17 5.95 0.65 -3.00
CA GLY A 17 6.89 1.20 -3.97
C GLY A 17 6.80 2.72 -3.98
N GLY A 18 7.94 3.44 -3.78
CA GLY A 18 7.99 4.89 -3.84
C GLY A 18 6.94 5.57 -2.95
N SER A 19 6.15 6.48 -3.54
CA SER A 19 5.09 7.23 -2.82
C SER A 19 3.93 6.36 -2.30
N GLY A 20 3.79 5.12 -2.78
CA GLY A 20 2.82 4.15 -2.28
C GLY A 20 3.06 3.71 -0.83
N ILE A 21 4.13 4.16 -0.22
CA ILE A 21 4.41 3.95 1.20
C ILE A 21 3.37 4.62 2.12
N THR A 22 2.73 5.70 1.70
CA THR A 22 1.84 6.51 2.55
C THR A 22 0.71 5.70 3.20
N PRO A 23 -0.14 4.94 2.46
CA PRO A 23 -1.17 4.11 3.09
C PRO A 23 -0.57 2.98 3.91
N MET A 24 0.57 2.41 3.51
CA MET A 24 1.23 1.35 4.26
C MET A 24 1.75 1.85 5.60
N LEU A 25 2.37 3.05 5.66
CA LEU A 25 2.77 3.69 6.92
C LEU A 25 1.59 3.97 7.82
N SER A 26 0.47 4.43 7.27
CA SER A 26 -0.75 4.67 8.05
C SER A 26 -1.24 3.38 8.73
N MET A 27 -1.24 2.25 8.00
CA MET A 27 -1.61 0.95 8.55
C MET A 27 -0.61 0.47 9.62
N ALA A 28 0.69 0.61 9.38
CA ALA A 28 1.73 0.22 10.33
C ALA A 28 1.61 1.02 11.63
N ARG A 29 1.47 2.35 11.55
CA ARG A 29 1.26 3.24 12.70
C ARG A 29 0.02 2.84 13.48
N TYR A 30 -1.10 2.60 12.80
CA TYR A 30 -2.33 2.16 13.43
C TYR A 30 -2.14 0.86 14.24
N CYS A 31 -1.50 -0.16 13.65
CA CYS A 31 -1.23 -1.41 14.34
C CYS A 31 -0.31 -1.23 15.55
N ILE A 32 0.71 -0.39 15.42
CA ILE A 32 1.73 -0.15 16.46
C ILE A 32 1.17 0.70 17.59
N ASP A 33 0.47 1.81 17.29
CA ASP A 33 -0.06 2.76 18.27
C ASP A 33 -1.14 2.09 19.15
N LEU A 34 -1.97 1.25 18.56
CA LEU A 34 -2.98 0.48 19.28
C LEU A 34 -2.45 -0.82 19.88
N SER A 35 -1.16 -1.12 19.73
CA SER A 35 -0.54 -2.36 20.23
C SER A 35 -1.31 -3.62 19.81
N LEU A 36 -1.76 -3.67 18.56
CA LEU A 36 -2.54 -4.78 18.05
C LEU A 36 -1.71 -6.08 18.03
N ASN A 37 -2.37 -7.21 18.27
CA ASN A 37 -1.72 -8.52 18.21
C ASN A 37 -1.54 -8.99 16.76
N VAL A 38 -0.66 -8.31 16.02
CA VAL A 38 -0.32 -8.60 14.63
C VAL A 38 1.17 -8.93 14.51
N ASP A 39 1.50 -9.80 13.58
CA ASP A 39 2.87 -10.03 13.10
C ASP A 39 3.03 -9.26 11.79
N LEU A 40 3.75 -8.15 11.84
CA LEU A 40 3.81 -7.16 10.77
C LEU A 40 5.17 -7.18 10.09
N ILE A 41 5.19 -7.47 8.80
CA ILE A 41 6.36 -7.31 7.95
C ILE A 41 6.09 -6.17 6.96
N PHE A 42 7.07 -5.28 6.80
CA PHE A 42 7.01 -4.12 5.93
C PHE A 42 8.13 -4.19 4.88
N ILE A 43 7.78 -4.31 3.60
CA ILE A 43 8.71 -4.17 2.48
C ILE A 43 8.51 -2.78 1.86
N HIS A 44 9.59 -1.98 1.80
CA HIS A 44 9.61 -0.71 1.08
C HIS A 44 10.63 -0.74 -0.04
N HIS A 45 10.16 -0.50 -1.26
CA HIS A 45 10.96 -0.48 -2.48
C HIS A 45 11.17 0.96 -2.94
N ALA A 46 12.42 1.36 -3.15
CA ALA A 46 12.81 2.68 -3.63
C ALA A 46 13.78 2.57 -4.80
N GLN A 47 13.99 3.65 -5.54
CA GLN A 47 14.93 3.67 -6.65
C GLN A 47 16.37 3.55 -6.16
N SER A 48 16.73 4.26 -5.10
CA SER A 48 18.06 4.19 -4.46
C SER A 48 17.93 4.34 -2.94
N SER A 49 19.03 4.17 -2.21
CA SER A 49 19.07 4.32 -0.76
C SER A 49 18.65 5.72 -0.28
N LYS A 50 18.87 6.75 -1.12
CA LYS A 50 18.52 8.15 -0.83
C LYS A 50 17.02 8.42 -0.99
N ASP A 51 16.31 7.56 -1.71
CA ASP A 51 14.88 7.69 -1.98
C ASP A 51 14.02 6.92 -0.98
N LEU A 52 14.64 6.27 0.01
CA LEU A 52 13.93 5.54 1.08
C LEU A 52 13.15 6.50 1.97
N ILE A 53 11.83 6.44 1.89
CA ILE A 53 10.92 7.26 2.69
C ILE A 53 10.71 6.62 4.06
N ALA A 54 10.64 7.45 5.10
CA ALA A 54 10.42 7.02 6.50
C ALA A 54 11.42 5.96 7.01
N LYS A 55 12.65 5.96 6.48
CA LYS A 55 13.69 4.99 6.85
C LYS A 55 13.89 4.92 8.35
N ASP A 56 14.15 6.06 9.00
CA ASP A 56 14.45 6.13 10.44
C ASP A 56 13.27 5.65 11.30
N GLU A 57 12.03 5.94 10.87
CA GLU A 57 10.82 5.49 11.57
C GLU A 57 10.68 3.97 11.52
N LEU A 58 10.85 3.37 10.34
CA LEU A 58 10.75 1.91 10.16
C LEU A 58 11.91 1.19 10.87
N GLU A 59 13.11 1.77 10.90
CA GLU A 59 14.23 1.26 11.68
C GLU A 59 13.96 1.34 13.19
N TYR A 60 13.37 2.44 13.66
CA TYR A 60 12.95 2.58 15.05
C TYR A 60 11.92 1.51 15.44
N TYR A 61 10.91 1.24 14.60
CA TYR A 61 9.93 0.21 14.88
C TYR A 61 10.57 -1.18 14.98
N GLN A 62 11.47 -1.53 14.06
CA GLN A 62 12.17 -2.82 14.11
C GLN A 62 13.00 -3.00 15.38
N LEU A 63 13.62 -1.94 15.90
CA LEU A 63 14.40 -2.00 17.12
C LEU A 63 13.54 -2.12 18.39
N HIS A 64 12.33 -1.57 18.41
CA HIS A 64 11.52 -1.42 19.62
C HIS A 64 10.25 -2.26 19.65
N LYS A 65 9.88 -2.91 18.54
CA LYS A 65 8.67 -3.72 18.41
C LYS A 65 9.01 -5.14 17.98
N SER A 66 8.86 -6.10 18.89
CA SER A 66 9.23 -7.50 18.65
C SER A 66 8.37 -8.20 17.58
N ASN A 67 7.22 -7.62 17.24
CA ASN A 67 6.28 -8.12 16.24
C ASN A 67 6.33 -7.34 14.92
N PHE A 68 7.38 -6.54 14.72
CA PHE A 68 7.59 -5.73 13.51
C PHE A 68 8.94 -6.07 12.86
N GLN A 69 8.93 -6.32 11.55
CA GLN A 69 10.12 -6.47 10.72
C GLN A 69 10.02 -5.56 9.50
N LYS A 70 11.14 -4.98 9.06
CA LYS A 70 11.21 -4.19 7.83
C LYS A 70 12.27 -4.72 6.89
N HIS A 71 12.01 -4.58 5.60
CA HIS A 71 12.97 -4.84 4.52
C HIS A 71 12.94 -3.68 3.54
N PHE A 72 14.12 -3.16 3.22
CA PHE A 72 14.26 -2.18 2.16
C PHE A 72 14.85 -2.85 0.92
N ILE A 73 14.35 -2.49 -0.26
CA ILE A 73 14.86 -2.94 -1.55
C ILE A 73 15.14 -1.68 -2.38
N CYS A 74 16.29 -1.62 -3.06
CA CYS A 74 16.61 -0.53 -3.96
C CYS A 74 16.81 -1.06 -5.38
N ASP A 75 16.23 -0.39 -6.39
CA ASP A 75 16.41 -0.75 -7.80
C ASP A 75 17.89 -0.71 -8.18
N VAL A 76 18.58 0.31 -7.72
CA VAL A 76 20.01 0.51 -7.96
C VAL A 76 20.75 0.48 -6.62
N ALA A 77 21.72 -0.41 -6.52
CA ALA A 77 22.67 -0.43 -5.41
C ALA A 77 23.69 0.70 -5.61
N ASP A 78 23.57 1.76 -4.80
CA ASP A 78 24.63 2.76 -4.68
C ASP A 78 25.76 2.25 -3.76
N SER A 79 26.87 3.03 -3.65
CA SER A 79 28.05 2.61 -2.88
C SER A 79 27.77 2.31 -1.40
N ASP A 80 26.72 2.88 -0.85
CA ASP A 80 26.38 2.78 0.56
C ASP A 80 25.28 1.75 0.84
N TRP A 81 24.74 1.14 -0.24
CA TRP A 81 23.67 0.15 -0.14
C TRP A 81 24.20 -1.27 0.08
N GLN A 82 23.78 -1.90 1.17
CA GLN A 82 24.15 -3.28 1.54
C GLN A 82 22.97 -4.27 1.49
N GLY A 83 21.77 -3.77 1.17
CA GLY A 83 20.55 -4.58 1.15
C GLY A 83 20.25 -5.21 -0.22
N PRO A 84 19.10 -5.88 -0.35
CA PRO A 84 18.62 -6.41 -1.61
C PRO A 84 18.49 -5.32 -2.68
N SER A 85 18.85 -5.65 -3.93
CA SER A 85 18.77 -4.71 -5.06
C SER A 85 18.14 -5.34 -6.29
N GLY A 86 17.61 -4.48 -7.17
CA GLY A 86 16.88 -4.86 -8.36
C GLY A 86 15.37 -4.99 -8.12
N PHE A 87 14.65 -5.44 -9.14
CA PHE A 87 13.19 -5.63 -9.05
C PHE A 87 12.84 -6.81 -8.16
N LEU A 88 11.74 -6.66 -7.41
CA LEU A 88 11.19 -7.75 -6.61
C LEU A 88 10.94 -8.98 -7.51
N ASN A 89 11.39 -10.13 -7.04
CA ASN A 89 11.15 -11.44 -7.66
C ASN A 89 10.74 -12.46 -6.59
N HIS A 90 10.40 -13.67 -7.03
CA HIS A 90 9.91 -14.72 -6.12
C HIS A 90 10.99 -15.15 -5.09
N GLU A 91 12.22 -15.34 -5.53
CA GLU A 91 13.32 -15.76 -4.65
C GLU A 91 13.57 -14.73 -3.57
N MET A 92 13.60 -13.46 -3.93
CA MET A 92 13.75 -12.35 -2.98
C MET A 92 12.56 -12.28 -2.01
N LEU A 93 11.32 -12.40 -2.49
CA LEU A 93 10.15 -12.41 -1.63
C LEU A 93 10.18 -13.57 -0.64
N LYS A 94 10.56 -14.77 -1.10
CA LYS A 94 10.66 -15.97 -0.26
C LYS A 94 11.78 -15.87 0.77
N GLU A 95 12.88 -15.24 0.44
CA GLU A 95 14.00 -15.00 1.37
C GLU A 95 13.62 -14.00 2.45
N LEU A 96 12.98 -12.88 2.06
CA LEU A 96 12.60 -11.81 2.99
C LEU A 96 11.37 -12.17 3.84
N VAL A 97 10.43 -12.92 3.29
CA VAL A 97 9.15 -13.30 3.92
C VAL A 97 8.83 -14.75 3.61
N PRO A 98 9.50 -15.72 4.27
CA PRO A 98 9.32 -17.15 3.97
C PRO A 98 7.89 -17.67 4.09
N ASP A 99 7.09 -17.02 4.92
CA ASP A 99 5.69 -17.36 5.21
C ASP A 99 4.67 -16.43 4.52
N PHE A 100 5.07 -15.79 3.40
CA PHE A 100 4.22 -14.82 2.71
C PHE A 100 2.85 -15.40 2.29
N VAL A 101 2.79 -16.72 2.03
CA VAL A 101 1.55 -17.40 1.65
C VAL A 101 0.49 -17.43 2.76
N ASP A 102 0.90 -17.26 4.02
CA ASP A 102 0.04 -17.28 5.21
C ASP A 102 -0.36 -15.87 5.69
N ARG A 103 -0.01 -14.82 4.92
CA ARG A 103 -0.21 -13.43 5.31
C ARG A 103 -1.33 -12.75 4.56
N GLU A 104 -2.03 -11.82 5.22
CA GLU A 104 -2.79 -10.79 4.52
C GLU A 104 -1.80 -9.80 3.90
N ILE A 105 -1.87 -9.60 2.58
CA ILE A 105 -0.94 -8.75 1.85
C ILE A 105 -1.62 -7.48 1.38
N TYR A 106 -1.05 -6.34 1.73
CA TYR A 106 -1.47 -5.02 1.26
C TYR A 106 -0.35 -4.40 0.43
N CYS A 107 -0.68 -3.95 -0.77
CA CYS A 107 0.28 -3.43 -1.74
C CYS A 107 -0.16 -2.07 -2.28
N CYS A 108 0.78 -1.13 -2.33
CA CYS A 108 0.58 0.16 -2.98
C CYS A 108 1.90 0.67 -3.58
N GLY A 109 1.81 1.24 -4.77
CA GLY A 109 2.97 1.76 -5.48
C GLY A 109 2.64 2.08 -6.93
N PRO A 110 3.66 2.38 -7.74
CA PRO A 110 3.48 2.54 -9.17
C PRO A 110 2.86 1.29 -9.81
N GLU A 111 2.05 1.47 -10.86
CA GLU A 111 1.34 0.38 -11.52
C GLU A 111 2.26 -0.80 -11.89
N PRO A 112 3.46 -0.59 -12.50
CA PRO A 112 4.37 -1.70 -12.82
C PRO A 112 4.81 -2.50 -11.58
N TYR A 113 5.00 -1.83 -10.44
CA TYR A 113 5.34 -2.49 -9.17
C TYR A 113 4.21 -3.40 -8.69
N MET A 114 2.98 -2.89 -8.69
CA MET A 114 1.80 -3.66 -8.25
C MET A 114 1.49 -4.83 -9.17
N ILE A 115 1.60 -4.64 -10.49
CA ILE A 115 1.46 -5.72 -11.48
C ILE A 115 2.50 -6.82 -11.24
N ASN A 116 3.75 -6.45 -11.01
CA ASN A 116 4.82 -7.41 -10.74
C ASN A 116 4.57 -8.18 -9.43
N ALA A 117 4.22 -7.48 -8.35
CA ALA A 117 3.89 -8.11 -7.07
C ALA A 117 2.74 -9.13 -7.21
N LYS A 118 1.65 -8.71 -7.85
CA LYS A 118 0.50 -9.58 -8.13
C LYS A 118 0.88 -10.81 -8.93
N LYS A 119 1.65 -10.65 -10.02
CA LYS A 119 2.12 -11.74 -10.86
C LYS A 119 2.98 -12.75 -10.08
N ILE A 120 3.87 -12.28 -9.22
CA ILE A 120 4.69 -13.15 -8.36
C ILE A 120 3.79 -13.99 -7.45
N LEU A 121 2.83 -13.36 -6.79
CA LEU A 121 1.91 -14.03 -5.86
C LEU A 121 1.04 -15.07 -6.58
N GLU A 122 0.38 -14.72 -7.68
CA GLU A 122 -0.44 -15.63 -8.49
C GLU A 122 0.35 -16.84 -8.99
N SER A 123 1.58 -16.61 -9.50
CA SER A 123 2.43 -17.67 -10.04
C SER A 123 2.95 -18.65 -8.97
N ASN A 124 2.87 -18.29 -7.70
CA ASN A 124 3.36 -19.09 -6.58
C ASN A 124 2.24 -19.62 -5.68
N GLY A 125 1.03 -19.64 -6.20
CA GLY A 125 -0.11 -20.30 -5.53
C GLY A 125 -0.65 -19.54 -4.30
N PHE A 126 -0.39 -18.23 -4.22
CA PHE A 126 -0.95 -17.40 -3.16
C PHE A 126 -2.47 -17.28 -3.30
N ASP A 127 -3.20 -17.35 -2.20
CA ASP A 127 -4.64 -17.10 -2.19
C ASP A 127 -4.92 -15.60 -2.39
N MET A 128 -5.28 -15.24 -3.63
CA MET A 128 -5.52 -13.85 -4.01
C MET A 128 -6.70 -13.19 -3.28
N SER A 129 -7.53 -13.94 -2.55
CA SER A 129 -8.56 -13.37 -1.68
C SER A 129 -7.95 -12.62 -0.48
N SER A 130 -6.71 -12.93 -0.11
CA SER A 130 -5.91 -12.26 0.93
C SER A 130 -4.95 -11.20 0.37
N TYR A 131 -5.10 -10.79 -0.90
CA TYR A 131 -4.32 -9.72 -1.52
C TYR A 131 -5.17 -8.48 -1.74
N HIS A 132 -4.70 -7.34 -1.26
CA HIS A 132 -5.35 -6.04 -1.35
C HIS A 132 -4.40 -5.01 -1.95
N GLN A 133 -4.88 -4.22 -2.92
CA GLN A 133 -4.09 -3.13 -3.50
C GLN A 133 -4.90 -1.84 -3.61
N GLU A 134 -4.21 -0.70 -3.49
CA GLU A 134 -4.73 0.62 -3.83
C GLU A 134 -3.83 1.26 -4.89
N SER A 135 -4.45 1.88 -5.90
CA SER A 135 -3.75 2.69 -6.88
C SER A 135 -4.09 4.17 -6.70
N PHE A 136 -3.11 5.05 -6.91
CA PHE A 136 -3.29 6.51 -6.92
C PHE A 136 -3.64 7.04 -8.31
N ASP A 137 -4.33 6.29 -9.15
CA ASP A 137 -4.73 6.75 -10.48
C ASP A 137 -5.70 7.92 -10.37
N ILE A 138 -5.23 9.09 -10.74
CA ILE A 138 -6.00 10.35 -10.77
C ILE A 138 -7.13 10.28 -11.81
N GLU A 139 -7.10 9.36 -12.76
CA GLU A 139 -8.09 9.25 -13.84
C GLU A 139 -9.43 8.62 -13.43
N SER A 140 -9.47 7.76 -12.41
CA SER A 140 -10.73 7.12 -11.99
C SER A 140 -11.66 8.03 -11.16
N SER A 141 -11.15 9.11 -10.58
CA SER A 141 -11.96 10.05 -9.79
C SER A 141 -12.74 11.06 -10.65
N THR A 142 -12.34 11.27 -11.91
CA THR A 142 -12.99 12.22 -12.83
C THR A 142 -14.24 11.61 -13.49
N ALA A 143 -14.22 10.31 -13.76
CA ALA A 143 -15.36 9.62 -14.38
C ALA A 143 -16.57 9.47 -13.44
N GLN A 144 -16.34 9.28 -12.13
CA GLN A 144 -17.42 9.18 -11.15
C GLN A 144 -18.00 10.54 -10.75
N LYS A 145 -17.22 11.64 -10.80
CA LYS A 145 -17.74 12.99 -10.54
C LYS A 145 -18.61 13.54 -11.68
N ASN A 146 -18.37 13.12 -12.92
CA ASN A 146 -19.16 13.59 -14.07
C ASN A 146 -20.52 12.89 -14.20
N MET A 147 -20.78 11.79 -13.51
CA MET A 147 -22.09 11.14 -13.44
C MET A 147 -23.04 11.74 -12.38
N ALA A 148 -22.52 12.51 -11.43
CA ALA A 148 -23.32 13.06 -10.32
C ALA A 148 -23.83 14.51 -10.58
N ILE A 149 -23.47 15.17 -11.67
CA ILE A 149 -23.80 16.58 -11.93
C ILE A 149 -25.00 16.75 -12.88
N ASN A 150 -25.54 15.68 -13.46
CA ASN A 150 -26.68 15.74 -14.37
C ASN A 150 -28.03 15.48 -13.72
N HIS A 151 -28.26 15.90 -12.49
CA HIS A 151 -29.58 15.95 -11.89
C HIS A 151 -30.01 17.39 -11.64
N GLU A 152 -30.80 17.89 -12.61
CA GLU A 152 -31.89 18.89 -12.54
C GLU A 152 -31.68 20.11 -11.64
N LEU A 153 -31.44 21.24 -12.29
CA LEU A 153 -31.81 22.55 -11.78
C LEU A 153 -33.32 22.79 -12.05
N PRO A 154 -34.16 23.12 -11.07
CA PRO A 154 -35.55 23.51 -11.30
C PRO A 154 -35.59 24.88 -11.97
N LYS A 155 -36.33 24.98 -13.07
CA LYS A 155 -36.65 26.25 -13.74
C LYS A 155 -37.52 27.07 -12.82
N HIS A 156 -37.01 28.20 -12.32
CA HIS A 156 -37.83 29.23 -11.70
C HIS A 156 -38.43 30.09 -12.82
N GLU A 157 -39.72 29.97 -13.05
CA GLU A 157 -40.53 30.94 -13.82
C GLU A 157 -40.75 32.18 -12.95
N VAL A 158 -40.37 33.34 -13.47
CA VAL A 158 -40.65 34.63 -12.88
C VAL A 158 -41.94 35.12 -13.54
N PRO A 159 -43.03 35.48 -12.80
CA PRO A 159 -44.23 36.07 -13.37
C PRO A 159 -43.93 37.51 -13.82
N ALA A 160 -44.38 37.87 -15.01
CA ALA A 160 -44.36 39.23 -15.50
C ALA A 160 -45.46 40.03 -14.77
N GLU A 161 -45.08 41.05 -14.00
CA GLU A 161 -46.02 42.08 -13.53
C GLU A 161 -46.16 43.18 -14.57
N GLU A 162 -47.40 43.40 -14.95
CA GLU A 162 -47.84 44.51 -15.78
C GLU A 162 -47.60 45.85 -15.07
N ILE A 163 -46.98 46.78 -15.82
CA ILE A 163 -46.91 48.20 -15.42
C ILE A 163 -47.95 48.97 -16.20
N ASN A 164 -48.85 49.51 -15.44
CA ASN A 164 -49.82 50.54 -15.88
C ASN A 164 -49.24 51.94 -15.63
#